data_e391950c1292dc692f6eb74d1068071c
#
_entry.id   e391950c1292dc692f6eb74d1068071c
#
_cell.length_a   1.000
_cell.length_b   1.000
_cell.length_c   1.000
_cell.angle_alpha   90.00
_cell.angle_beta   90.00
_cell.angle_gamma   90.00
#
_symmetry.space_group_name_H-M   'P 1'
#
loop_
_entity.id
_entity.type
_entity.pdbx_description
1 polymer ?
#
loop_
_entity_poly.entity_id
_entity_poly.type
_entity_poly.pdbx_seq_one_letter_code
_entity_poly.pdbx_strand_id
1 'polypeptide(L)'
;LVPQFPLIRECVKSFNIPQLEIEGYEADDLIATYSKLAKVDDIETIIVSSDKDLMQLVDKKVTMLDPIKNKKIEINDVVEKFGVKPEKVIFIQALTGDKVDNIPGAPGIGPKTASQLINEFENIDGLLDNLDKIKQKNRKKVLIDSKKDILLSLDLVKLKDDVKISVKISDIKTYSELRNQKNNIFKFLKDQGFKSTSERLKSNSFITNKTAEISNYNNIKTKYLLINSKKKLEQVLKEVEKKGLCAIDTETNSLNIENAQLVGISLCYEVTSSYYIPINHQNEDNGKKTFHQLDETYVLQKINLICSNEAILKIGQNIKYDIRILNKYGVKFKSIADTMLISYSIDNGLYKHNLDDLSFNHLNHTTIKYKDLVGTGKNEITFNKVPIEEALNYAAEDSFLTLKLFLHLYPRLIKERSNFVYQNIDLPLVQVLSNVEKNGIEVNKKFLTILGDEFEHESKNLEKNIYELSKEEFNIGSPKQL
;
A
#
# COMPACT_ATOMS: atom_id res chain seq x y z
N LEU A 1 -24.71 -7.81 3.52
CA LEU A 1 -23.65 -8.69 4.07
C LEU A 1 -24.19 -10.10 4.37
N VAL A 2 -25.32 -10.27 5.08
CA VAL A 2 -25.85 -11.58 5.49
C VAL A 2 -25.95 -12.61 4.35
N PRO A 3 -26.45 -12.29 3.13
CA PRO A 3 -26.48 -13.23 2.01
C PRO A 3 -25.10 -13.69 1.51
N GLN A 4 -24.02 -13.00 1.90
CA GLN A 4 -22.64 -13.32 1.48
C GLN A 4 -21.99 -14.39 2.39
N PHE A 5 -22.45 -14.58 3.62
CA PHE A 5 -21.85 -15.56 4.53
C PHE A 5 -21.86 -17.00 3.99
N PRO A 6 -22.95 -17.53 3.41
CA PRO A 6 -22.94 -18.83 2.78
C PRO A 6 -21.94 -18.90 1.61
N LEU A 7 -21.82 -17.83 0.81
CA LEU A 7 -20.90 -17.77 -0.32
C LEU A 7 -19.43 -17.75 0.13
N ILE A 8 -19.11 -17.11 1.25
CA ILE A 8 -17.77 -17.14 1.84
C ILE A 8 -17.40 -18.57 2.24
N ARG A 9 -18.32 -19.28 2.92
CA ARG A 9 -18.11 -20.69 3.27
C ARG A 9 -17.93 -21.58 2.05
N GLU A 10 -18.76 -21.38 1.03
CA GLU A 10 -18.65 -22.11 -0.23
C GLU A 10 -17.33 -21.82 -0.95
N CYS A 11 -16.88 -20.57 -0.94
CA CYS A 11 -15.58 -20.15 -1.47
C CYS A 11 -14.45 -20.92 -0.78
N VAL A 12 -14.36 -20.85 0.54
CA VAL A 12 -13.30 -21.53 1.31
C VAL A 12 -13.33 -23.05 1.08
N LYS A 13 -14.53 -23.65 1.05
CA LYS A 13 -14.73 -25.07 0.72
C LYS A 13 -14.24 -25.40 -0.69
N SER A 14 -14.45 -24.52 -1.65
CA SER A 14 -14.01 -24.73 -3.03
C SER A 14 -12.48 -24.71 -3.19
N PHE A 15 -11.77 -24.04 -2.27
CA PHE A 15 -10.30 -24.11 -2.11
C PHE A 15 -9.83 -25.39 -1.39
N ASN A 16 -10.76 -26.24 -0.92
CA ASN A 16 -10.50 -27.38 -0.05
C ASN A 16 -9.83 -27.02 1.29
N ILE A 17 -9.95 -25.78 1.73
CA ILE A 17 -9.44 -25.34 3.03
C ILE A 17 -10.42 -25.82 4.11
N PRO A 18 -9.95 -26.51 5.16
CA PRO A 18 -10.81 -26.93 6.26
C PRO A 18 -11.49 -25.73 6.91
N GLN A 19 -12.78 -25.87 7.18
CA GLN A 19 -13.59 -24.88 7.90
C GLN A 19 -14.06 -25.51 9.21
N LEU A 20 -13.99 -24.76 10.27
CA LEU A 20 -14.35 -25.21 11.59
C LEU A 20 -15.29 -24.20 12.23
N GLU A 21 -16.46 -24.68 12.60
CA GLU A 21 -17.46 -23.92 13.38
C GLU A 21 -17.97 -24.86 14.47
N ILE A 22 -18.04 -24.36 15.70
CA ILE A 22 -18.60 -25.11 16.83
C ILE A 22 -19.60 -24.20 17.52
N GLU A 23 -20.84 -24.66 17.62
CA GLU A 23 -21.93 -23.91 18.26
C GLU A 23 -21.56 -23.59 19.73
N GLY A 24 -21.78 -22.33 20.14
CA GLY A 24 -21.51 -21.85 21.49
C GLY A 24 -20.06 -21.38 21.73
N TYR A 25 -19.20 -21.38 20.69
CA TYR A 25 -17.83 -20.85 20.76
C TYR A 25 -17.56 -19.85 19.64
N GLU A 26 -16.71 -18.89 19.94
CA GLU A 26 -16.22 -17.94 18.94
C GLU A 26 -15.07 -18.50 18.12
N ALA A 27 -14.77 -17.92 16.97
CA ALA A 27 -13.64 -18.33 16.14
C ALA A 27 -12.31 -18.21 16.90
N ASP A 28 -12.20 -17.23 17.77
CA ASP A 28 -11.01 -16.94 18.56
C ASP A 28 -10.69 -18.03 19.58
N ASP A 29 -11.72 -18.66 20.17
CA ASP A 29 -11.57 -19.83 21.04
C ASP A 29 -11.00 -21.03 20.28
N LEU A 30 -11.47 -21.23 19.04
CA LEU A 30 -10.95 -22.29 18.16
C LEU A 30 -9.49 -22.01 17.78
N ILE A 31 -9.16 -20.76 17.43
CA ILE A 31 -7.78 -20.33 17.11
C ILE A 31 -6.88 -20.57 18.33
N ALA A 32 -7.32 -20.17 19.53
CA ALA A 32 -6.58 -20.40 20.76
C ALA A 32 -6.35 -21.89 21.02
N THR A 33 -7.38 -22.71 20.88
CA THR A 33 -7.30 -24.15 21.06
C THR A 33 -6.32 -24.81 20.06
N TYR A 34 -6.41 -24.47 18.77
CA TYR A 34 -5.48 -25.00 17.76
C TYR A 34 -4.05 -24.50 17.96
N SER A 35 -3.86 -23.24 18.34
CA SER A 35 -2.53 -22.70 18.65
C SER A 35 -1.87 -23.45 19.80
N LYS A 36 -2.65 -23.78 20.85
CA LYS A 36 -2.15 -24.58 21.99
C LYS A 36 -1.80 -26.00 21.59
N LEU A 37 -2.64 -26.67 20.80
CA LEU A 37 -2.37 -28.02 20.33
C LEU A 37 -1.15 -28.07 19.40
N ALA A 38 -1.03 -27.12 18.46
CA ALA A 38 0.13 -27.01 17.60
C ALA A 38 1.44 -26.84 18.39
N LYS A 39 1.38 -26.09 19.49
CA LYS A 39 2.53 -25.90 20.38
C LYS A 39 2.94 -27.19 21.09
N VAL A 40 1.98 -28.04 21.48
CA VAL A 40 2.27 -29.35 22.07
C VAL A 40 3.01 -30.24 21.07
N ASP A 41 2.63 -30.18 19.79
CA ASP A 41 3.24 -30.95 18.71
C ASP A 41 4.49 -30.27 18.10
N ASP A 42 5.01 -29.23 18.74
CA ASP A 42 6.17 -28.41 18.30
C ASP A 42 6.00 -27.74 16.90
N ILE A 43 4.76 -27.45 16.50
CA ILE A 43 4.41 -26.85 15.22
C ILE A 43 4.35 -25.33 15.36
N GLU A 44 5.00 -24.60 14.43
CA GLU A 44 4.89 -23.16 14.34
C GLU A 44 3.50 -22.74 13.82
N THR A 45 2.89 -21.73 14.46
CA THR A 45 1.56 -21.24 14.11
C THR A 45 1.64 -19.80 13.64
N ILE A 46 0.97 -19.50 12.49
CA ILE A 46 0.77 -18.15 12.01
C ILE A 46 -0.73 -17.86 12.02
N ILE A 47 -1.18 -16.96 12.89
CA ILE A 47 -2.56 -16.51 12.96
C ILE A 47 -2.74 -15.34 11.98
N VAL A 48 -3.59 -15.50 10.96
CA VAL A 48 -3.87 -14.43 9.98
C VAL A 48 -5.11 -13.66 10.44
N SER A 49 -4.89 -12.57 11.16
CA SER A 49 -5.96 -11.72 11.68
C SER A 49 -5.44 -10.30 11.99
N SER A 50 -6.33 -9.29 11.88
CA SER A 50 -6.08 -7.94 12.39
C SER A 50 -6.60 -7.73 13.82
N ASP A 51 -7.24 -8.77 14.41
CA ASP A 51 -7.83 -8.70 15.72
C ASP A 51 -6.76 -8.59 16.82
N LYS A 52 -6.92 -7.57 17.68
CA LYS A 52 -6.00 -7.31 18.77
C LYS A 52 -6.10 -8.33 19.90
N ASP A 53 -7.26 -9.01 20.01
CA ASP A 53 -7.56 -9.91 21.12
C ASP A 53 -6.76 -11.21 20.99
N LEU A 54 -6.47 -11.62 19.76
CA LEU A 54 -5.59 -12.75 19.46
C LEU A 54 -4.10 -12.49 19.81
N MET A 55 -3.73 -11.23 20.08
CA MET A 55 -2.34 -10.91 20.47
C MET A 55 -1.93 -11.53 21.82
N GLN A 56 -2.90 -11.93 22.64
CA GLN A 56 -2.63 -12.70 23.87
C GLN A 56 -2.01 -14.09 23.60
N LEU A 57 -2.18 -14.62 22.38
CA LEU A 57 -1.67 -15.95 21.98
C LEU A 57 -0.23 -15.92 21.44
N VAL A 58 0.31 -14.72 21.14
CA VAL A 58 1.64 -14.55 20.53
C VAL A 58 2.73 -15.03 21.48
N ASP A 59 3.60 -15.90 20.98
CA ASP A 59 4.80 -16.36 21.72
C ASP A 59 5.93 -16.70 20.72
N LYS A 60 6.91 -17.50 21.15
CA LYS A 60 8.04 -17.92 20.30
C LYS A 60 7.63 -18.83 19.13
N LYS A 61 6.50 -19.55 19.24
CA LYS A 61 5.98 -20.48 18.24
C LYS A 61 4.73 -19.97 17.54
N VAL A 62 4.04 -18.99 18.14
CA VAL A 62 2.82 -18.41 17.62
C VAL A 62 3.08 -16.96 17.23
N THR A 63 2.92 -16.64 15.96
CA THR A 63 3.01 -15.26 15.42
C THR A 63 1.70 -14.89 14.75
N MET A 64 1.45 -13.58 14.57
CA MET A 64 0.30 -13.12 13.80
C MET A 64 0.75 -12.42 12.51
N LEU A 65 -0.10 -12.46 11.50
CA LEU A 65 0.04 -11.68 10.28
C LEU A 65 -1.22 -10.81 10.11
N ASP A 66 -1.06 -9.51 10.22
CA ASP A 66 -2.12 -8.55 9.87
C ASP A 66 -2.26 -8.51 8.33
N PRO A 67 -3.36 -9.04 7.75
CA PRO A 67 -3.51 -9.12 6.30
C PRO A 67 -3.79 -7.78 5.64
N ILE A 68 -4.25 -6.77 6.41
CA ILE A 68 -4.55 -5.43 5.90
C ILE A 68 -3.26 -4.62 5.74
N LYS A 69 -2.39 -4.69 6.75
CA LYS A 69 -1.11 -3.97 6.77
C LYS A 69 0.04 -4.78 6.19
N ASN A 70 -0.20 -6.04 5.90
CA ASN A 70 0.82 -7.04 5.52
C ASN A 70 2.01 -7.05 6.50
N LYS A 71 1.70 -6.94 7.80
CA LYS A 71 2.71 -6.84 8.86
C LYS A 71 2.68 -8.10 9.72
N LYS A 72 3.85 -8.73 9.89
CA LYS A 72 4.05 -9.78 10.90
C LYS A 72 4.09 -9.15 12.29
N ILE A 73 3.41 -9.77 13.25
CA ILE A 73 3.31 -9.32 14.65
C ILE A 73 3.96 -10.40 15.52
N GLU A 74 4.98 -10.00 16.24
CA GLU A 74 5.76 -10.82 17.14
C GLU A 74 5.70 -10.24 18.56
N ILE A 75 6.34 -10.90 19.53
CA ILE A 75 6.33 -10.50 20.95
C ILE A 75 6.67 -9.00 21.14
N ASN A 76 7.67 -8.50 20.41
CA ASN A 76 8.09 -7.10 20.54
C ASN A 76 7.01 -6.11 20.07
N ASP A 77 6.27 -6.44 19.00
CA ASP A 77 5.16 -5.61 18.52
C ASP A 77 4.02 -5.55 19.52
N VAL A 78 3.75 -6.67 20.22
CA VAL A 78 2.75 -6.72 21.30
C VAL A 78 3.19 -5.85 22.47
N VAL A 79 4.46 -5.94 22.88
CA VAL A 79 5.03 -5.11 23.95
C VAL A 79 5.00 -3.63 23.58
N GLU A 80 5.32 -3.26 22.34
CA GLU A 80 5.22 -1.88 21.84
C GLU A 80 3.78 -1.36 21.91
N LYS A 81 2.81 -2.20 21.54
CA LYS A 81 1.39 -1.81 21.48
C LYS A 81 0.73 -1.72 22.85
N PHE A 82 0.95 -2.71 23.72
CA PHE A 82 0.24 -2.84 25.00
C PHE A 82 1.08 -2.45 26.23
N GLY A 83 2.39 -2.30 26.09
CA GLY A 83 3.32 -2.01 27.19
C GLY A 83 3.55 -3.20 28.13
N VAL A 84 3.11 -4.40 27.76
CA VAL A 84 3.24 -5.65 28.52
C VAL A 84 3.52 -6.81 27.55
N LYS A 85 4.02 -7.93 28.07
CA LYS A 85 4.18 -9.16 27.29
C LYS A 85 2.82 -9.77 26.88
N PRO A 86 2.77 -10.62 25.84
CA PRO A 86 1.53 -11.21 25.35
C PRO A 86 0.66 -11.87 26.41
N GLU A 87 1.25 -12.63 27.31
CA GLU A 87 0.53 -13.33 28.40
C GLU A 87 -0.17 -12.39 29.41
N LYS A 88 0.17 -11.09 29.39
CA LYS A 88 -0.47 -10.06 30.25
C LYS A 88 -1.48 -9.18 29.50
N VAL A 89 -1.66 -9.38 28.20
CA VAL A 89 -2.60 -8.59 27.38
C VAL A 89 -4.02 -8.71 27.90
N ILE A 90 -4.44 -9.90 28.33
CA ILE A 90 -5.76 -10.14 28.92
C ILE A 90 -6.06 -9.21 30.12
N PHE A 91 -5.04 -8.91 30.93
CA PHE A 91 -5.21 -8.03 32.10
C PHE A 91 -5.35 -6.57 31.70
N ILE A 92 -4.68 -6.15 30.61
CA ILE A 92 -4.87 -4.82 30.05
C ILE A 92 -6.29 -4.66 29.53
N GLN A 93 -6.77 -5.64 28.77
CA GLN A 93 -8.13 -5.63 28.21
C GLN A 93 -9.21 -5.69 29.30
N ALA A 94 -9.00 -6.51 30.35
CA ALA A 94 -9.91 -6.57 31.48
C ALA A 94 -10.03 -5.22 32.22
N LEU A 95 -8.94 -4.44 32.30
CA LEU A 95 -8.96 -3.13 32.93
C LEU A 95 -9.50 -2.04 32.03
N THR A 96 -9.17 -2.05 30.73
CA THR A 96 -9.59 -1.01 29.79
C THR A 96 -11.02 -1.19 29.30
N GLY A 97 -11.52 -2.43 29.30
CA GLY A 97 -12.75 -2.82 28.64
C GLY A 97 -12.68 -2.68 27.10
N ASP A 98 -13.76 -3.06 26.46
CA ASP A 98 -13.98 -2.81 25.02
C ASP A 98 -15.44 -2.44 24.77
N LYS A 99 -15.67 -1.26 24.19
CA LYS A 99 -17.01 -0.78 23.90
C LYS A 99 -17.66 -1.50 22.71
N VAL A 100 -16.86 -1.99 21.76
CA VAL A 100 -17.36 -2.69 20.58
C VAL A 100 -17.96 -4.04 21.00
N ASP A 101 -17.25 -4.74 21.90
CA ASP A 101 -17.64 -6.06 22.39
C ASP A 101 -18.43 -6.00 23.71
N ASN A 102 -18.82 -4.78 24.12
CA ASN A 102 -19.58 -4.53 25.34
C ASN A 102 -18.90 -5.07 26.61
N ILE A 103 -17.57 -5.00 26.67
CA ILE A 103 -16.76 -5.40 27.82
C ILE A 103 -16.59 -4.18 28.74
N PRO A 104 -17.07 -4.24 30.00
CA PRO A 104 -17.22 -3.03 30.84
C PRO A 104 -15.88 -2.40 31.25
N GLY A 105 -14.90 -3.17 31.68
CA GLY A 105 -13.64 -2.66 32.21
C GLY A 105 -13.77 -1.78 33.45
N ALA A 106 -12.77 -0.92 33.70
CA ALA A 106 -12.79 0.10 34.75
C ALA A 106 -12.86 1.51 34.11
N PRO A 107 -13.92 2.29 34.37
CA PRO A 107 -14.10 3.61 33.77
C PRO A 107 -12.91 4.55 33.99
N GLY A 108 -12.37 5.13 32.92
CA GLY A 108 -11.22 6.04 33.00
C GLY A 108 -9.85 5.37 33.14
N ILE A 109 -9.78 4.05 33.13
CA ILE A 109 -8.51 3.31 33.02
C ILE A 109 -8.22 3.04 31.56
N GLY A 110 -7.36 3.84 30.97
CA GLY A 110 -6.89 3.64 29.59
C GLY A 110 -5.65 2.73 29.51
N PRO A 111 -5.22 2.34 28.28
CA PRO A 111 -4.13 1.37 28.06
C PRO A 111 -2.82 1.70 28.79
N LYS A 112 -2.40 2.98 28.80
CA LYS A 112 -1.19 3.41 29.52
C LYS A 112 -1.28 3.18 31.04
N THR A 113 -2.45 3.49 31.62
CA THR A 113 -2.64 3.30 33.06
C THR A 113 -2.74 1.82 33.40
N ALA A 114 -3.45 1.05 32.57
CA ALA A 114 -3.56 -0.40 32.73
C ALA A 114 -2.18 -1.07 32.66
N SER A 115 -1.34 -0.72 31.68
CA SER A 115 0.01 -1.30 31.57
C SER A 115 0.92 -0.96 32.74
N GLN A 116 0.84 0.27 33.28
CA GLN A 116 1.56 0.64 34.50
C GLN A 116 1.14 -0.22 35.70
N LEU A 117 -0.18 -0.38 35.89
CA LEU A 117 -0.70 -1.18 37.01
C LEU A 117 -0.31 -2.66 36.88
N ILE A 118 -0.41 -3.25 35.69
CA ILE A 118 -0.07 -4.65 35.48
C ILE A 118 1.43 -4.90 35.56
N ASN A 119 2.26 -3.94 35.15
CA ASN A 119 3.72 -4.04 35.36
C ASN A 119 4.12 -3.91 36.82
N GLU A 120 3.36 -3.16 37.65
CA GLU A 120 3.61 -2.98 39.09
C GLU A 120 3.07 -4.14 39.91
N PHE A 121 1.88 -4.66 39.62
CA PHE A 121 1.15 -5.63 40.42
C PHE A 121 1.02 -7.02 39.78
N GLU A 122 1.65 -7.24 38.64
CA GLU A 122 1.77 -8.50 37.88
C GLU A 122 0.48 -9.00 37.19
N ASN A 123 -0.66 -9.01 37.88
CA ASN A 123 -1.96 -9.48 37.39
C ASN A 123 -3.11 -8.77 38.09
N ILE A 124 -4.36 -9.13 37.75
CA ILE A 124 -5.55 -8.53 38.35
C ILE A 124 -5.70 -8.83 39.83
N ASP A 125 -5.41 -10.06 40.26
CA ASP A 125 -5.49 -10.44 41.68
C ASP A 125 -4.47 -9.65 42.48
N GLY A 126 -3.21 -9.60 42.04
CA GLY A 126 -2.16 -8.81 42.69
C GLY A 126 -2.51 -7.31 42.76
N LEU A 127 -3.17 -6.77 41.74
CA LEU A 127 -3.67 -5.40 41.75
C LEU A 127 -4.78 -5.20 42.79
N LEU A 128 -5.77 -6.10 42.81
CA LEU A 128 -6.92 -5.98 43.71
C LEU A 128 -6.56 -6.20 45.16
N ASP A 129 -5.57 -7.05 45.47
CA ASP A 129 -5.05 -7.30 46.81
C ASP A 129 -4.16 -6.16 47.36
N ASN A 130 -3.61 -5.33 46.45
CA ASN A 130 -2.70 -4.24 46.81
C ASN A 130 -3.27 -2.85 46.52
N LEU A 131 -4.58 -2.69 46.47
CA LEU A 131 -5.23 -1.38 46.20
C LEU A 131 -4.78 -0.27 47.17
N ASP A 132 -4.32 -0.62 48.36
CA ASP A 132 -3.81 0.33 49.37
C ASP A 132 -2.50 1.01 48.94
N LYS A 133 -1.71 0.38 48.09
CA LYS A 133 -0.46 0.92 47.56
C LYS A 133 -0.68 1.97 46.45
N ILE A 134 -1.93 2.09 45.93
CA ILE A 134 -2.25 3.06 44.86
C ILE A 134 -2.36 4.46 45.47
N LYS A 135 -1.44 5.35 45.09
CA LYS A 135 -1.33 6.72 45.61
C LYS A 135 -2.49 7.64 45.16
N GLN A 136 -3.02 7.42 43.97
CA GLN A 136 -4.09 8.27 43.40
C GLN A 136 -5.45 7.87 43.95
N LYS A 137 -6.04 8.71 44.80
CA LYS A 137 -7.32 8.42 45.49
C LYS A 137 -8.45 8.10 44.52
N ASN A 138 -8.59 8.87 43.44
CA ASN A 138 -9.65 8.65 42.44
C ASN A 138 -9.47 7.32 41.70
N ARG A 139 -8.24 6.98 41.30
CA ARG A 139 -7.92 5.69 40.64
C ARG A 139 -8.21 4.52 41.57
N LYS A 140 -7.78 4.61 42.85
CA LYS A 140 -8.10 3.60 43.88
C LYS A 140 -9.61 3.40 43.98
N LYS A 141 -10.38 4.49 44.12
CA LYS A 141 -11.84 4.44 44.21
C LYS A 141 -12.48 3.73 42.99
N VAL A 142 -12.10 4.13 41.77
CA VAL A 142 -12.61 3.51 40.54
C VAL A 142 -12.33 2.01 40.52
N LEU A 143 -11.13 1.56 40.86
CA LEU A 143 -10.79 0.13 40.88
C LEU A 143 -11.58 -0.65 41.92
N ILE A 144 -11.86 -0.05 43.10
CA ILE A 144 -12.72 -0.65 44.11
C ILE A 144 -14.17 -0.77 43.60
N ASP A 145 -14.73 0.32 43.09
CA ASP A 145 -16.09 0.39 42.60
C ASP A 145 -16.35 -0.54 41.43
N SER A 146 -15.34 -0.69 40.53
CA SER A 146 -15.41 -1.53 39.32
C SER A 146 -14.89 -2.96 39.51
N LYS A 147 -14.62 -3.40 40.71
CA LYS A 147 -14.03 -4.75 40.95
C LYS A 147 -14.81 -5.88 40.28
N LYS A 148 -16.15 -5.84 40.34
CA LYS A 148 -17.01 -6.85 39.70
C LYS A 148 -16.90 -6.81 38.17
N ASP A 149 -16.89 -5.61 37.60
CA ASP A 149 -16.82 -5.40 36.17
C ASP A 149 -15.44 -5.81 35.62
N ILE A 150 -14.35 -5.56 36.35
CA ILE A 150 -13.00 -6.00 35.99
C ILE A 150 -12.91 -7.53 35.96
N LEU A 151 -13.45 -8.21 36.97
CA LEU A 151 -13.45 -9.68 37.03
C LEU A 151 -14.33 -10.27 35.91
N LEU A 152 -15.51 -9.71 35.68
CA LEU A 152 -16.35 -10.10 34.55
C LEU A 152 -15.62 -9.88 33.21
N SER A 153 -14.97 -8.72 33.06
CA SER A 153 -14.19 -8.42 31.85
C SER A 153 -13.06 -9.42 31.66
N LEU A 154 -12.38 -9.82 32.74
CA LEU A 154 -11.31 -10.82 32.67
C LEU A 154 -11.81 -12.17 32.16
N ASP A 155 -13.00 -12.58 32.62
CA ASP A 155 -13.62 -13.83 32.15
C ASP A 155 -14.04 -13.73 30.68
N LEU A 156 -14.51 -12.55 30.22
CA LEU A 156 -14.94 -12.33 28.85
C LEU A 156 -13.78 -12.21 27.84
N VAL A 157 -12.65 -11.59 28.22
CA VAL A 157 -11.50 -11.43 27.30
C VAL A 157 -10.57 -12.64 27.25
N LYS A 158 -10.73 -13.58 28.19
CA LYS A 158 -9.91 -14.79 28.24
C LYS A 158 -10.42 -15.81 27.22
N LEU A 159 -9.63 -16.06 26.18
CA LEU A 159 -9.95 -17.06 25.19
C LEU A 159 -9.94 -18.49 25.78
N LYS A 160 -10.88 -19.30 25.35
CA LYS A 160 -10.89 -20.73 25.67
C LYS A 160 -9.92 -21.47 24.77
N ASP A 161 -9.01 -22.22 25.37
CA ASP A 161 -7.96 -22.96 24.67
C ASP A 161 -8.09 -24.49 24.84
N ASP A 162 -9.28 -24.94 25.27
CA ASP A 162 -9.60 -26.33 25.58
C ASP A 162 -10.92 -26.80 24.90
N VAL A 163 -11.32 -26.13 23.83
CA VAL A 163 -12.55 -26.48 23.10
C VAL A 163 -12.40 -27.88 22.52
N LYS A 164 -13.44 -28.70 22.64
CA LYS A 164 -13.47 -30.05 22.09
C LYS A 164 -13.58 -29.99 20.56
N ILE A 165 -12.46 -30.16 19.88
CA ILE A 165 -12.39 -30.11 18.42
C ILE A 165 -12.61 -31.50 17.78
N SER A 166 -13.21 -31.51 16.57
CA SER A 166 -13.47 -32.74 15.81
C SER A 166 -12.37 -33.09 14.81
N VAL A 167 -11.58 -32.10 14.39
CA VAL A 167 -10.51 -32.26 13.38
C VAL A 167 -9.15 -32.13 14.05
N LYS A 168 -8.32 -33.17 13.96
CA LYS A 168 -6.95 -33.12 14.51
C LYS A 168 -6.03 -32.33 13.58
N ILE A 169 -4.96 -31.74 14.11
CA ILE A 169 -3.94 -31.03 13.32
C ILE A 169 -3.34 -31.97 12.26
N SER A 170 -3.10 -33.24 12.60
CA SER A 170 -2.60 -34.26 11.68
C SER A 170 -3.52 -34.53 10.46
N ASP A 171 -4.80 -34.22 10.57
CA ASP A 171 -5.80 -34.46 9.52
C ASP A 171 -5.93 -33.25 8.57
N ILE A 172 -5.28 -32.14 8.91
CA ILE A 172 -5.27 -30.92 8.10
C ILE A 172 -4.28 -31.11 6.95
N LYS A 173 -4.80 -31.11 5.74
CA LYS A 173 -3.99 -31.30 4.52
C LYS A 173 -3.01 -30.14 4.27
N THR A 174 -1.82 -30.49 3.81
CA THR A 174 -0.82 -29.50 3.40
C THR A 174 -1.23 -28.76 2.12
N TYR A 175 -0.67 -27.59 1.89
CA TYR A 175 -0.94 -26.80 0.68
C TYR A 175 -0.66 -27.57 -0.61
N SER A 176 0.35 -28.43 -0.63
CA SER A 176 0.68 -29.27 -1.79
C SER A 176 -0.43 -30.29 -2.13
N GLU A 177 -1.09 -30.84 -1.12
CA GLU A 177 -2.22 -31.75 -1.28
C GLU A 177 -3.50 -31.03 -1.74
N LEU A 178 -3.73 -29.81 -1.21
CA LEU A 178 -4.86 -28.97 -1.62
C LEU A 178 -4.73 -28.49 -3.07
N ARG A 179 -3.52 -28.25 -3.55
CA ARG A 179 -3.25 -27.75 -4.90
C ARG A 179 -3.68 -28.68 -6.03
N ASN A 180 -3.78 -29.95 -5.78
CA ASN A 180 -4.11 -30.96 -6.81
C ASN A 180 -5.60 -31.03 -7.13
N GLN A 181 -6.49 -30.37 -6.39
CA GLN A 181 -7.96 -30.44 -6.57
C GLN A 181 -8.55 -29.12 -7.11
N LYS A 182 -8.09 -28.67 -8.28
CA LYS A 182 -8.42 -27.34 -8.84
C LYS A 182 -9.84 -27.16 -9.40
N ASN A 183 -10.56 -28.25 -9.71
CA ASN A 183 -11.80 -28.14 -10.50
C ASN A 183 -12.93 -27.41 -9.78
N ASN A 184 -13.04 -27.52 -8.45
CA ASN A 184 -14.13 -26.92 -7.68
C ASN A 184 -13.99 -25.40 -7.57
N ILE A 185 -12.77 -24.89 -7.40
CA ILE A 185 -12.53 -23.45 -7.30
C ILE A 185 -12.84 -22.72 -8.61
N PHE A 186 -12.45 -23.28 -9.76
CA PHE A 186 -12.74 -22.66 -11.06
C PHE A 186 -14.23 -22.64 -11.36
N LYS A 187 -14.98 -23.66 -10.94
CA LYS A 187 -16.44 -23.69 -11.05
C LYS A 187 -17.04 -22.56 -10.20
N PHE A 188 -16.70 -22.48 -8.92
CA PHE A 188 -17.18 -21.43 -8.02
C PHE A 188 -16.88 -20.03 -8.56
N LEU A 189 -15.63 -19.74 -8.95
CA LEU A 189 -15.22 -18.45 -9.49
C LEU A 189 -15.97 -18.08 -10.77
N LYS A 190 -16.26 -19.06 -11.63
CA LYS A 190 -17.07 -18.86 -12.83
C LYS A 190 -18.51 -18.53 -12.49
N ASP A 191 -19.12 -19.29 -11.58
CA ASP A 191 -20.52 -19.12 -11.17
C ASP A 191 -20.75 -17.78 -10.45
N GLN A 192 -19.74 -17.27 -9.73
CA GLN A 192 -19.76 -15.97 -9.06
C GLN A 192 -19.24 -14.80 -9.93
N GLY A 193 -18.83 -15.07 -11.19
CA GLY A 193 -18.35 -14.05 -12.12
C GLY A 193 -16.94 -13.50 -11.83
N PHE A 194 -16.14 -14.14 -10.97
CA PHE A 194 -14.77 -13.73 -10.62
C PHE A 194 -13.76 -14.08 -11.71
N LYS A 195 -13.90 -13.45 -12.88
CA LYS A 195 -13.05 -13.71 -14.05
C LYS A 195 -11.56 -13.45 -13.78
N SER A 196 -11.24 -12.31 -13.22
CA SER A 196 -9.86 -11.90 -12.91
C SER A 196 -9.16 -12.81 -11.90
N THR A 197 -9.85 -13.21 -10.83
CA THR A 197 -9.32 -14.17 -9.84
C THR A 197 -9.09 -15.54 -10.46
N SER A 198 -10.00 -15.98 -11.34
CA SER A 198 -9.85 -17.23 -12.09
C SER A 198 -8.60 -17.21 -12.98
N GLU A 199 -8.35 -16.12 -13.71
CA GLU A 199 -7.15 -15.97 -14.54
C GLU A 199 -5.86 -15.92 -13.70
N ARG A 200 -5.87 -15.22 -12.57
CA ARG A 200 -4.71 -15.21 -11.63
C ARG A 200 -4.37 -16.61 -11.12
N LEU A 201 -5.38 -17.39 -10.74
CA LEU A 201 -5.14 -18.76 -10.28
C LEU A 201 -4.64 -19.68 -11.40
N LYS A 202 -5.09 -19.47 -12.63
CA LYS A 202 -4.54 -20.15 -13.81
C LYS A 202 -3.09 -19.72 -14.08
N SER A 203 -2.79 -18.42 -14.02
CA SER A 203 -1.44 -17.89 -14.25
C SER A 203 -0.46 -18.31 -13.15
N ASN A 204 -0.87 -18.33 -11.88
CA ASN A 204 -0.04 -18.82 -10.77
C ASN A 204 0.29 -20.33 -10.91
N SER A 205 -0.51 -21.09 -11.63
CA SER A 205 -0.15 -22.47 -11.96
C SER A 205 0.95 -22.57 -13.04
N PHE A 206 1.21 -21.47 -13.77
CA PHE A 206 2.30 -21.35 -14.76
C PHE A 206 3.57 -20.71 -14.20
N ILE A 207 3.53 -20.09 -13.00
CA ILE A 207 4.71 -19.42 -12.41
C ILE A 207 5.85 -20.43 -12.14
N THR A 208 5.56 -21.70 -11.88
CA THR A 208 6.61 -22.72 -11.75
C THR A 208 7.32 -23.07 -13.06
N ASN A 209 6.74 -22.71 -14.22
CA ASN A 209 7.37 -22.92 -15.53
C ASN A 209 7.80 -21.61 -16.23
N LYS A 210 7.35 -20.43 -15.75
CA LYS A 210 7.69 -19.12 -16.34
C LYS A 210 8.92 -18.45 -15.73
N THR A 211 9.43 -18.97 -14.62
CA THR A 211 10.73 -18.51 -14.08
C THR A 211 11.90 -18.70 -15.05
N ALA A 212 11.74 -19.55 -16.07
CA ALA A 212 12.78 -19.75 -17.08
C ALA A 212 12.87 -18.63 -18.13
N GLU A 213 11.78 -17.91 -18.47
CA GLU A 213 11.83 -16.81 -19.44
C GLU A 213 12.10 -15.45 -18.77
N ILE A 214 11.65 -15.24 -17.52
CA ILE A 214 11.95 -14.04 -16.73
C ILE A 214 13.42 -14.06 -16.26
N SER A 215 14.05 -15.24 -16.11
CA SER A 215 15.44 -15.40 -15.69
C SER A 215 16.45 -14.79 -16.67
N ASN A 216 16.11 -14.59 -17.94
CA ASN A 216 17.02 -14.02 -18.93
C ASN A 216 17.26 -12.50 -18.73
N TYR A 217 16.39 -11.78 -18.01
CA TYR A 217 16.56 -10.33 -17.77
C TYR A 217 16.95 -9.99 -16.32
N ASN A 218 16.80 -10.91 -15.36
CA ASN A 218 17.08 -10.64 -13.94
C ASN A 218 18.60 -10.66 -13.60
N ASN A 219 19.46 -11.15 -14.48
CA ASN A 219 20.92 -11.22 -14.27
C ASN A 219 21.70 -10.13 -14.99
N ILE A 220 21.04 -9.18 -15.68
CA ILE A 220 21.72 -8.07 -16.34
C ILE A 220 21.93 -6.96 -15.33
N LYS A 221 23.19 -6.71 -14.99
CA LYS A 221 23.59 -5.55 -14.17
C LYS A 221 23.47 -4.29 -15.03
N THR A 222 22.36 -3.57 -14.90
CA THR A 222 22.11 -2.32 -15.63
C THR A 222 23.03 -1.22 -15.11
N LYS A 223 23.59 -0.41 -16.00
CA LYS A 223 24.39 0.77 -15.66
C LYS A 223 23.52 2.01 -15.72
N TYR A 224 23.52 2.79 -14.66
CA TYR A 224 22.91 4.12 -14.63
C TYR A 224 23.95 5.17 -14.93
N LEU A 225 23.71 6.00 -15.94
CA LEU A 225 24.72 6.85 -16.53
C LEU A 225 24.26 8.30 -16.64
N LEU A 226 25.03 9.21 -16.05
CA LEU A 226 24.76 10.64 -16.13
C LEU A 226 25.16 11.20 -17.51
N ILE A 227 24.28 12.00 -18.14
CA ILE A 227 24.57 12.75 -19.35
C ILE A 227 24.87 14.20 -18.98
N ASN A 228 26.14 14.55 -19.01
CA ASN A 228 26.65 15.87 -18.64
C ASN A 228 27.46 16.54 -19.78
N SER A 229 27.42 15.99 -20.99
CA SER A 229 28.10 16.58 -22.14
C SER A 229 27.27 16.42 -23.42
N LYS A 230 27.35 17.43 -24.32
CA LYS A 230 26.65 17.43 -25.61
C LYS A 230 26.97 16.19 -26.45
N LYS A 231 28.24 15.79 -26.49
CA LYS A 231 28.72 14.60 -27.22
C LYS A 231 28.02 13.34 -26.74
N LYS A 232 27.91 13.15 -25.41
CA LYS A 232 27.26 11.97 -24.82
C LYS A 232 25.73 11.97 -25.10
N LEU A 233 25.09 13.13 -25.01
CA LEU A 233 23.67 13.27 -25.37
C LEU A 233 23.44 12.86 -26.82
N GLU A 234 24.21 13.41 -27.75
CA GLU A 234 24.08 13.10 -29.18
C GLU A 234 24.34 11.63 -29.50
N GLN A 235 25.30 10.99 -28.84
CA GLN A 235 25.54 9.55 -28.97
C GLN A 235 24.34 8.72 -28.52
N VAL A 236 23.77 9.03 -27.35
CA VAL A 236 22.58 8.34 -26.83
C VAL A 236 21.38 8.52 -27.75
N LEU A 237 21.14 9.73 -28.24
CA LEU A 237 20.01 9.98 -29.16
C LEU A 237 20.16 9.27 -30.50
N LYS A 238 21.37 9.14 -31.04
CA LYS A 238 21.64 8.34 -32.26
C LYS A 238 21.31 6.86 -32.01
N GLU A 239 21.65 6.32 -30.87
CA GLU A 239 21.28 4.93 -30.54
C GLU A 239 19.76 4.77 -30.38
N VAL A 240 19.07 5.75 -29.78
CA VAL A 240 17.59 5.79 -29.73
C VAL A 240 17.00 5.78 -31.14
N GLU A 241 17.50 6.61 -32.05
CA GLU A 241 17.06 6.63 -33.47
C GLU A 241 17.26 5.26 -34.12
N LYS A 242 18.41 4.66 -33.94
CA LYS A 242 18.75 3.34 -34.50
C LYS A 242 17.86 2.22 -33.93
N LYS A 243 17.49 2.28 -32.64
CA LYS A 243 16.61 1.29 -31.98
C LYS A 243 15.15 1.51 -32.32
N GLY A 244 14.72 2.72 -32.70
CA GLY A 244 13.35 3.07 -33.00
C GLY A 244 12.42 3.10 -31.77
N LEU A 245 12.96 3.06 -30.55
CA LEU A 245 12.20 3.16 -29.30
C LEU A 245 13.05 3.67 -28.15
N CYS A 246 12.41 4.31 -27.16
CA CYS A 246 13.00 4.58 -25.87
C CYS A 246 11.90 4.75 -24.79
N ALA A 247 12.18 4.32 -23.57
CA ALA A 247 11.46 4.80 -22.42
C ALA A 247 11.95 6.20 -22.07
N ILE A 248 11.02 7.08 -21.70
CA ILE A 248 11.27 8.46 -21.28
C ILE A 248 10.47 8.74 -20.03
N ASP A 249 11.09 9.44 -19.10
CA ASP A 249 10.46 9.90 -17.87
C ASP A 249 11.02 11.27 -17.48
N THR A 250 10.22 12.10 -16.77
CA THR A 250 10.58 13.47 -16.41
C THR A 250 10.56 13.70 -14.92
N GLU A 251 11.64 14.27 -14.40
CA GLU A 251 11.73 14.70 -13.02
C GLU A 251 11.40 16.18 -12.88
N THR A 252 10.59 16.51 -11.89
CA THR A 252 10.08 17.86 -11.64
C THR A 252 10.20 18.25 -10.17
N ASN A 253 10.16 19.56 -9.89
CA ASN A 253 10.18 20.08 -8.52
C ASN A 253 8.79 20.10 -7.84
N SER A 254 7.72 19.71 -8.55
CA SER A 254 6.36 19.69 -8.03
C SER A 254 5.47 18.72 -8.80
N LEU A 255 4.56 18.06 -8.12
CA LEU A 255 3.52 17.22 -8.76
C LEU A 255 2.42 18.05 -9.43
N ASN A 256 2.25 19.30 -9.03
CA ASN A 256 1.31 20.22 -9.70
C ASN A 256 1.90 20.69 -11.02
N ILE A 257 1.39 20.13 -12.12
CA ILE A 257 1.90 20.37 -13.48
C ILE A 257 1.98 21.86 -13.82
N GLU A 258 1.01 22.67 -13.41
CA GLU A 258 0.98 24.11 -13.75
C GLU A 258 2.19 24.86 -13.17
N ASN A 259 2.59 24.50 -11.95
CA ASN A 259 3.72 25.12 -11.22
C ASN A 259 5.03 24.34 -11.35
N ALA A 260 4.96 23.10 -11.86
CA ALA A 260 6.12 22.24 -11.96
C ALA A 260 7.15 22.77 -12.96
N GLN A 261 8.41 22.76 -12.57
CA GLN A 261 9.56 23.05 -13.41
C GLN A 261 10.31 21.73 -13.67
N LEU A 262 10.80 21.59 -14.88
CA LEU A 262 11.59 20.42 -15.27
C LEU A 262 12.93 20.43 -14.55
N VAL A 263 13.29 19.35 -13.90
CA VAL A 263 14.57 19.17 -13.18
C VAL A 263 15.51 18.27 -13.97
N GLY A 264 14.98 17.26 -14.65
CA GLY A 264 15.76 16.37 -15.48
C GLY A 264 14.90 15.47 -16.35
N ILE A 265 15.54 14.71 -17.24
CA ILE A 265 14.90 13.74 -18.12
C ILE A 265 15.70 12.44 -18.07
N SER A 266 15.04 11.32 -17.90
CA SER A 266 15.66 10.01 -18.02
C SER A 266 15.27 9.32 -19.32
N LEU A 267 16.19 8.52 -19.87
CA LEU A 267 16.04 7.79 -21.13
C LEU A 267 16.59 6.38 -21.00
N CYS A 268 15.82 5.39 -21.48
CA CYS A 268 16.28 4.01 -21.58
C CYS A 268 15.84 3.39 -22.91
N TYR A 269 16.78 2.96 -23.75
CA TYR A 269 16.49 2.31 -25.04
C TYR A 269 16.93 0.84 -25.08
N GLU A 270 17.62 0.38 -24.05
CA GLU A 270 18.02 -1.01 -23.86
C GLU A 270 18.18 -1.37 -22.39
N VAL A 271 18.02 -2.63 -22.04
CA VAL A 271 18.03 -3.08 -20.64
C VAL A 271 19.41 -3.11 -19.97
N THR A 272 20.48 -2.83 -20.71
CA THR A 272 21.86 -2.82 -20.20
C THR A 272 22.29 -1.47 -19.64
N SER A 273 21.63 -0.39 -20.04
CA SER A 273 21.96 0.96 -19.60
C SER A 273 20.76 1.90 -19.61
N SER A 274 20.66 2.75 -18.61
CA SER A 274 19.71 3.85 -18.53
C SER A 274 20.43 5.15 -18.21
N TYR A 275 19.88 6.26 -18.68
CA TYR A 275 20.55 7.54 -18.73
C TYR A 275 19.72 8.62 -18.05
N TYR A 276 20.37 9.51 -17.29
CA TYR A 276 19.76 10.69 -16.73
C TYR A 276 20.43 11.97 -17.22
N ILE A 277 19.63 12.94 -17.63
CA ILE A 277 20.04 14.25 -18.14
C ILE A 277 19.61 15.29 -17.10
N PRO A 278 20.45 15.73 -16.18
CA PRO A 278 20.13 16.79 -15.24
C PRO A 278 20.07 18.13 -15.97
N ILE A 279 19.04 18.94 -15.67
CA ILE A 279 18.80 20.23 -16.31
C ILE A 279 18.83 21.35 -15.27
N ASN A 280 17.98 21.27 -14.26
CA ASN A 280 17.75 22.34 -13.28
C ASN A 280 17.98 21.89 -11.83
N HIS A 281 18.96 21.00 -11.60
CA HIS A 281 19.38 20.69 -10.23
C HIS A 281 20.15 21.82 -9.59
N GLN A 282 19.95 21.99 -8.28
CA GLN A 282 20.83 22.81 -7.45
C GLN A 282 22.17 22.07 -7.29
N ASN A 283 23.21 22.56 -7.94
CA ASN A 283 24.50 21.91 -8.03
C ASN A 283 25.63 22.72 -7.40
N GLU A 284 25.30 23.59 -6.45
CA GLU A 284 26.27 24.43 -5.76
C GLU A 284 26.48 23.94 -4.33
N ASP A 285 27.72 23.69 -3.98
CA ASP A 285 28.18 23.53 -2.60
C ASP A 285 29.21 24.61 -2.30
N ASN A 286 28.92 25.45 -1.28
CA ASN A 286 29.77 26.60 -0.88
C ASN A 286 30.14 27.53 -2.04
N GLY A 287 29.21 27.76 -2.99
CA GLY A 287 29.41 28.61 -4.17
C GLY A 287 30.23 27.98 -5.30
N LYS A 288 30.54 26.68 -5.22
CA LYS A 288 31.20 25.93 -6.31
C LYS A 288 30.25 24.91 -6.92
N LYS A 289 30.21 24.87 -8.27
CA LYS A 289 29.46 23.84 -9.00
C LYS A 289 30.05 22.46 -8.73
N THR A 290 29.20 21.54 -8.27
CA THR A 290 29.59 20.16 -7.94
C THR A 290 29.60 19.23 -9.15
N PHE A 291 28.79 19.54 -10.20
CA PHE A 291 28.75 18.79 -11.47
C PHE A 291 28.32 19.71 -12.62
N HIS A 292 28.55 19.25 -13.86
CA HIS A 292 28.18 20.00 -15.06
C HIS A 292 26.79 19.55 -15.54
N GLN A 293 25.89 20.53 -15.78
CA GLN A 293 24.59 20.36 -16.43
C GLN A 293 24.61 20.96 -17.84
N LEU A 294 23.84 20.37 -18.74
CA LEU A 294 23.66 20.90 -20.09
C LEU A 294 22.65 22.08 -20.06
N ASP A 295 22.77 22.94 -21.02
CA ASP A 295 21.80 24.03 -21.24
C ASP A 295 20.40 23.45 -21.55
N GLU A 296 19.39 23.93 -20.85
CA GLU A 296 17.99 23.45 -20.94
C GLU A 296 17.48 23.57 -22.39
N THR A 297 17.67 24.70 -23.01
CA THR A 297 17.18 24.93 -24.38
C THR A 297 17.80 23.95 -25.37
N TYR A 298 19.10 23.69 -25.25
CA TYR A 298 19.80 22.72 -26.06
C TYR A 298 19.26 21.30 -25.86
N VAL A 299 19.08 20.87 -24.61
CA VAL A 299 18.53 19.55 -24.29
C VAL A 299 17.13 19.39 -24.85
N LEU A 300 16.26 20.36 -24.62
CA LEU A 300 14.87 20.32 -25.08
C LEU A 300 14.75 20.31 -26.62
N GLN A 301 15.58 21.07 -27.34
CA GLN A 301 15.66 20.98 -28.80
C GLN A 301 16.03 19.56 -29.27
N LYS A 302 17.01 18.92 -28.65
CA LYS A 302 17.43 17.57 -29.00
C LYS A 302 16.38 16.51 -28.64
N ILE A 303 15.76 16.62 -27.47
CA ILE A 303 14.65 15.74 -27.03
C ILE A 303 13.46 15.88 -27.96
N ASN A 304 13.13 17.11 -28.41
CA ASN A 304 12.03 17.32 -29.36
C ASN A 304 12.25 16.58 -30.69
N LEU A 305 13.48 16.46 -31.17
CA LEU A 305 13.76 15.67 -32.40
C LEU A 305 13.35 14.20 -32.24
N ILE A 306 13.61 13.61 -31.07
CA ILE A 306 13.24 12.22 -30.77
C ILE A 306 11.72 12.11 -30.51
N CYS A 307 11.17 13.01 -29.68
CA CYS A 307 9.76 12.94 -29.29
C CYS A 307 8.80 13.19 -30.45
N SER A 308 9.13 14.09 -31.37
CA SER A 308 8.30 14.42 -32.55
C SER A 308 8.48 13.45 -33.73
N ASN A 309 9.46 12.55 -33.66
CA ASN A 309 9.70 11.58 -34.73
C ASN A 309 8.71 10.42 -34.62
N GLU A 310 7.91 10.19 -35.66
CA GLU A 310 6.91 9.12 -35.72
C GLU A 310 7.54 7.72 -35.82
N ALA A 311 8.77 7.60 -36.31
CA ALA A 311 9.49 6.33 -36.41
C ALA A 311 10.07 5.86 -35.09
N ILE A 312 10.04 6.69 -34.04
CA ILE A 312 10.55 6.36 -32.72
C ILE A 312 9.37 6.23 -31.74
N LEU A 313 9.23 5.07 -31.12
CA LEU A 313 8.23 4.84 -30.06
C LEU A 313 8.73 5.40 -28.73
N LYS A 314 8.00 6.36 -28.15
CA LYS A 314 8.24 6.87 -26.78
C LYS A 314 7.37 6.11 -25.82
N ILE A 315 8.00 5.45 -24.85
CA ILE A 315 7.36 4.62 -23.84
C ILE A 315 7.43 5.36 -22.52
N GLY A 316 6.29 5.55 -21.85
CA GLY A 316 6.23 6.15 -20.52
C GLY A 316 5.42 5.30 -19.54
N GLN A 317 5.48 5.68 -18.29
CA GLN A 317 4.60 5.19 -17.22
C GLN A 317 3.72 6.34 -16.77
N ASN A 318 2.42 6.35 -17.13
CA ASN A 318 1.57 7.53 -17.06
C ASN A 318 2.12 8.70 -17.91
N ILE A 319 2.46 8.38 -19.13
CA ILE A 319 3.13 9.30 -20.10
C ILE A 319 2.39 10.63 -20.29
N LYS A 320 1.11 10.70 -19.94
CA LYS A 320 0.33 11.95 -19.97
C LYS A 320 1.00 13.05 -19.15
N TYR A 321 1.58 12.71 -18.00
CA TYR A 321 2.30 13.66 -17.15
C TYR A 321 3.52 14.23 -17.88
N ASP A 322 4.35 13.37 -18.45
CA ASP A 322 5.57 13.76 -19.17
C ASP A 322 5.27 14.60 -20.42
N ILE A 323 4.25 14.21 -21.16
CA ILE A 323 3.75 14.98 -22.31
C ILE A 323 3.34 16.39 -21.84
N ARG A 324 2.60 16.53 -20.76
CA ARG A 324 2.15 17.83 -20.26
C ARG A 324 3.31 18.70 -19.77
N ILE A 325 4.26 18.11 -19.06
CA ILE A 325 5.47 18.83 -18.62
C ILE A 325 6.27 19.31 -19.83
N LEU A 326 6.64 18.41 -20.74
CA LEU A 326 7.48 18.74 -21.89
C LEU A 326 6.79 19.63 -22.91
N ASN A 327 5.46 19.57 -23.06
CA ASN A 327 4.68 20.49 -23.89
C ASN A 327 4.77 21.96 -23.42
N LYS A 328 5.01 22.23 -22.13
CA LYS A 328 5.27 23.61 -21.62
C LYS A 328 6.51 24.22 -22.26
N TYR A 329 7.45 23.39 -22.66
CA TYR A 329 8.72 23.76 -23.29
C TYR A 329 8.71 23.57 -24.82
N GLY A 330 7.52 23.33 -25.42
CA GLY A 330 7.36 23.22 -26.87
C GLY A 330 7.71 21.86 -27.46
N VAL A 331 8.05 20.85 -26.65
CA VAL A 331 8.29 19.48 -27.12
C VAL A 331 6.98 18.82 -27.52
N LYS A 332 6.95 18.23 -28.71
CA LYS A 332 5.76 17.56 -29.26
C LYS A 332 5.96 16.04 -29.27
N PHE A 333 4.92 15.31 -28.91
CA PHE A 333 4.98 13.85 -28.88
C PHE A 333 4.20 13.24 -30.06
N LYS A 334 4.84 12.24 -30.68
CA LYS A 334 4.26 11.34 -31.68
C LYS A 334 4.60 9.91 -31.28
N SER A 335 3.85 8.91 -31.74
CA SER A 335 4.10 7.48 -31.50
C SER A 335 4.47 7.17 -30.04
N ILE A 336 3.45 7.11 -29.21
CA ILE A 336 3.59 6.88 -27.75
C ILE A 336 3.11 5.50 -27.35
N ALA A 337 3.61 5.01 -26.22
CA ALA A 337 3.07 3.87 -25.49
C ALA A 337 3.10 4.18 -23.98
N ASP A 338 2.14 3.61 -23.24
CA ASP A 338 2.00 3.84 -21.80
C ASP A 338 1.88 2.49 -21.08
N THR A 339 2.83 2.17 -20.22
CA THR A 339 2.87 0.90 -19.47
C THR A 339 1.76 0.80 -18.44
N MET A 340 1.32 1.93 -17.86
CA MET A 340 0.17 1.99 -16.97
C MET A 340 -1.11 1.58 -17.70
N LEU A 341 -1.35 2.15 -18.90
CA LEU A 341 -2.53 1.84 -19.71
C LEU A 341 -2.48 0.43 -20.29
N ILE A 342 -1.30 -0.07 -20.68
CA ILE A 342 -1.13 -1.47 -21.10
C ILE A 342 -1.57 -2.40 -19.98
N SER A 343 -1.05 -2.19 -18.78
CA SER A 343 -1.42 -2.97 -17.60
C SER A 343 -2.92 -2.85 -17.27
N TYR A 344 -3.47 -1.64 -17.36
CA TYR A 344 -4.90 -1.40 -17.14
C TYR A 344 -5.77 -2.18 -18.14
N SER A 345 -5.42 -2.16 -19.42
CA SER A 345 -6.16 -2.88 -20.48
C SER A 345 -6.11 -4.41 -20.33
N ILE A 346 -5.05 -4.95 -19.69
CA ILE A 346 -4.85 -6.40 -19.50
C ILE A 346 -5.37 -6.87 -18.15
N ASP A 347 -5.01 -6.18 -17.08
CA ASP A 347 -5.12 -6.63 -15.69
C ASP A 347 -6.02 -5.71 -14.83
N ASN A 348 -7.01 -5.02 -15.43
CA ASN A 348 -7.90 -4.10 -14.72
C ASN A 348 -8.53 -4.75 -13.47
N GLY A 349 -8.46 -4.05 -12.36
CA GLY A 349 -9.04 -4.47 -11.08
C GLY A 349 -8.22 -5.50 -10.28
N LEU A 350 -7.04 -5.90 -10.76
CA LEU A 350 -6.19 -6.87 -10.03
C LEU A 350 -5.28 -6.20 -9.01
N TYR A 351 -4.72 -5.05 -9.34
CA TYR A 351 -3.77 -4.29 -8.52
C TYR A 351 -3.72 -2.83 -8.99
N LYS A 352 -2.98 -2.00 -8.28
CA LYS A 352 -2.70 -0.64 -8.74
C LYS A 352 -1.72 -0.68 -9.92
N HIS A 353 -1.91 0.23 -10.87
CA HIS A 353 -1.11 0.28 -12.09
C HIS A 353 0.02 1.31 -12.03
N ASN A 354 0.49 1.67 -10.83
CA ASN A 354 1.67 2.52 -10.64
C ASN A 354 2.97 1.73 -10.87
N LEU A 355 4.08 2.43 -11.08
CA LEU A 355 5.37 1.81 -11.38
C LEU A 355 5.84 0.84 -10.30
N ASP A 356 5.63 1.17 -9.03
CA ASP A 356 6.01 0.36 -7.89
C ASP A 356 5.31 -1.01 -7.89
N ASP A 357 3.97 -0.99 -7.97
CA ASP A 357 3.18 -2.22 -7.95
C ASP A 357 3.41 -3.06 -9.20
N LEU A 358 3.57 -2.42 -10.37
CA LEU A 358 3.89 -3.14 -11.61
C LEU A 358 5.28 -3.78 -11.56
N SER A 359 6.28 -3.06 -11.08
CA SER A 359 7.65 -3.57 -10.94
C SER A 359 7.72 -4.74 -9.96
N PHE A 360 7.02 -4.62 -8.83
CA PHE A 360 6.94 -5.71 -7.86
C PHE A 360 6.23 -6.95 -8.44
N ASN A 361 5.04 -6.76 -9.04
CA ASN A 361 4.21 -7.87 -9.51
C ASN A 361 4.76 -8.57 -10.77
N HIS A 362 5.39 -7.83 -11.69
CA HIS A 362 5.82 -8.36 -12.98
C HIS A 362 7.31 -8.62 -13.08
N LEU A 363 8.13 -7.85 -12.35
CA LEU A 363 9.58 -7.91 -12.46
C LEU A 363 10.26 -8.43 -11.18
N ASN A 364 9.48 -8.63 -10.10
CA ASN A 364 9.97 -8.96 -8.75
C ASN A 364 11.06 -7.95 -8.29
N HIS A 365 10.82 -6.67 -8.56
CA HIS A 365 11.73 -5.57 -8.27
C HIS A 365 11.09 -4.58 -7.30
N THR A 366 11.81 -4.21 -6.24
CA THR A 366 11.41 -3.16 -5.31
C THR A 366 12.07 -1.87 -5.74
N THR A 367 11.28 -0.86 -6.06
CA THR A 367 11.72 0.45 -6.55
C THR A 367 12.30 1.30 -5.43
N ILE A 368 13.17 2.24 -5.79
CA ILE A 368 13.59 3.34 -4.92
C ILE A 368 12.35 4.23 -4.66
N LYS A 369 12.06 4.55 -3.40
CA LYS A 369 10.87 5.35 -3.10
C LYS A 369 11.18 6.84 -3.16
N TYR A 370 10.34 7.61 -3.83
CA TYR A 370 10.44 9.08 -3.91
C TYR A 370 10.58 9.73 -2.53
N LYS A 371 9.82 9.25 -1.55
CA LYS A 371 9.85 9.76 -0.16
C LYS A 371 11.20 9.54 0.55
N ASP A 372 11.95 8.52 0.17
CA ASP A 372 13.26 8.24 0.75
C ASP A 372 14.30 9.26 0.27
N LEU A 373 14.08 9.87 -0.92
CA LEU A 373 14.94 10.89 -1.51
C LEU A 373 14.62 12.30 -1.00
N VAL A 374 13.33 12.65 -0.99
CA VAL A 374 12.88 14.01 -0.67
C VAL A 374 12.51 14.20 0.80
N GLY A 375 12.37 13.12 1.56
CA GLY A 375 11.89 13.15 2.94
C GLY A 375 10.39 13.34 3.04
N THR A 376 9.90 13.65 4.25
CA THR A 376 8.48 13.83 4.54
C THR A 376 8.24 14.96 5.54
N GLY A 377 7.10 15.63 5.44
CA GLY A 377 6.65 16.66 6.40
C GLY A 377 7.52 17.91 6.37
N LYS A 378 7.93 18.41 7.56
CA LYS A 378 8.68 19.69 7.67
C LYS A 378 10.08 19.66 7.06
N ASN A 379 10.66 18.50 6.87
CA ASN A 379 12.01 18.31 6.32
C ASN A 379 11.97 17.90 4.84
N GLU A 380 10.83 17.93 4.21
CA GLU A 380 10.68 17.58 2.79
C GLU A 380 11.39 18.63 1.92
N ILE A 381 12.22 18.15 1.01
CA ILE A 381 12.92 18.97 0.01
C ILE A 381 12.30 18.76 -1.38
N THR A 382 12.53 19.68 -2.29
CA THR A 382 12.14 19.52 -3.69
C THR A 382 13.21 18.71 -4.44
N PHE A 383 12.80 17.93 -5.47
CA PHE A 383 13.67 17.01 -6.19
C PHE A 383 14.94 17.66 -6.77
N ASN A 384 14.87 18.93 -7.16
CA ASN A 384 16.04 19.67 -7.64
C ASN A 384 17.13 19.91 -6.57
N LYS A 385 16.84 19.61 -5.30
CA LYS A 385 17.79 19.65 -4.18
C LYS A 385 18.34 18.28 -3.80
N VAL A 386 17.83 17.20 -4.39
CA VAL A 386 18.31 15.85 -4.16
C VAL A 386 19.75 15.71 -4.71
N PRO A 387 20.68 15.07 -3.97
CA PRO A 387 22.04 14.83 -4.47
C PRO A 387 22.02 14.11 -5.82
N ILE A 388 22.93 14.54 -6.73
CA ILE A 388 22.88 14.10 -8.13
C ILE A 388 23.02 12.58 -8.30
N GLU A 389 23.78 11.90 -7.45
CA GLU A 389 23.96 10.46 -7.50
C GLU A 389 22.68 9.70 -7.12
N GLU A 390 21.95 10.20 -6.13
CA GLU A 390 20.66 9.66 -5.71
C GLU A 390 19.59 9.93 -6.77
N ALA A 391 19.53 11.15 -7.30
CA ALA A 391 18.64 11.52 -8.40
C ALA A 391 18.90 10.72 -9.68
N LEU A 392 20.18 10.46 -10.02
CA LEU A 392 20.56 9.59 -11.13
C LEU A 392 20.02 8.17 -10.94
N ASN A 393 20.22 7.60 -9.76
CA ASN A 393 19.79 6.23 -9.48
C ASN A 393 18.27 6.09 -9.57
N TYR A 394 17.53 7.03 -9.00
CA TYR A 394 16.07 7.05 -9.04
C TYR A 394 15.54 7.23 -10.47
N ALA A 395 15.88 8.33 -11.12
CA ALA A 395 15.35 8.66 -12.44
C ALA A 395 15.74 7.62 -13.53
N ALA A 396 16.98 7.11 -13.48
CA ALA A 396 17.42 6.08 -14.40
C ALA A 396 16.76 4.71 -14.12
N GLU A 397 16.41 4.41 -12.86
CA GLU A 397 15.62 3.23 -12.50
C GLU A 397 14.23 3.31 -13.10
N ASP A 398 13.53 4.46 -12.99
CA ASP A 398 12.16 4.62 -13.46
C ASP A 398 12.05 4.41 -14.97
N SER A 399 12.90 5.03 -15.78
CA SER A 399 12.91 4.78 -17.23
C SER A 399 13.36 3.36 -17.61
N PHE A 400 14.28 2.74 -16.86
CA PHE A 400 14.68 1.34 -17.05
C PHE A 400 13.55 0.37 -16.77
N LEU A 401 12.86 0.54 -15.64
CA LEU A 401 11.73 -0.30 -15.26
C LEU A 401 10.56 -0.11 -16.24
N THR A 402 10.31 1.11 -16.69
CA THR A 402 9.31 1.41 -17.72
C THR A 402 9.59 0.64 -19.02
N LEU A 403 10.84 0.62 -19.48
CA LEU A 403 11.20 -0.17 -20.66
C LEU A 403 11.01 -1.68 -20.42
N LYS A 404 11.46 -2.21 -19.27
CA LYS A 404 11.28 -3.63 -18.94
C LYS A 404 9.82 -4.02 -18.85
N LEU A 405 8.99 -3.19 -18.23
CA LEU A 405 7.54 -3.40 -18.15
C LEU A 405 6.90 -3.42 -19.54
N PHE A 406 7.28 -2.48 -20.41
CA PHE A 406 6.81 -2.47 -21.79
C PHE A 406 7.13 -3.79 -22.52
N LEU A 407 8.39 -4.21 -22.48
CA LEU A 407 8.83 -5.44 -23.12
C LEU A 407 8.13 -6.70 -22.57
N HIS A 408 7.74 -6.67 -21.30
CA HIS A 408 7.02 -7.75 -20.64
C HIS A 408 5.52 -7.72 -20.92
N LEU A 409 4.87 -6.56 -20.84
CA LEU A 409 3.41 -6.41 -20.89
C LEU A 409 2.89 -6.30 -22.33
N TYR A 410 3.59 -5.61 -23.22
CA TYR A 410 3.11 -5.34 -24.57
C TYR A 410 2.77 -6.62 -25.38
N PRO A 411 3.57 -7.71 -25.34
CA PRO A 411 3.20 -8.96 -26.01
C PRO A 411 1.91 -9.58 -25.47
N ARG A 412 1.55 -9.32 -24.20
CA ARG A 412 0.32 -9.79 -23.58
C ARG A 412 -0.93 -9.13 -24.17
N LEU A 413 -0.86 -7.87 -24.59
CA LEU A 413 -1.99 -7.21 -25.24
C LEU A 413 -2.54 -8.01 -26.43
N ILE A 414 -1.64 -8.52 -27.27
CA ILE A 414 -2.00 -9.32 -28.45
C ILE A 414 -2.53 -10.70 -28.01
N LYS A 415 -1.79 -11.37 -27.10
CA LYS A 415 -2.13 -12.68 -26.61
C LYS A 415 -3.49 -12.72 -25.89
N GLU A 416 -3.81 -11.69 -25.12
CA GLU A 416 -5.03 -11.58 -24.32
C GLU A 416 -6.15 -10.82 -25.05
N ARG A 417 -5.91 -10.45 -26.33
CA ARG A 417 -6.88 -9.76 -27.23
C ARG A 417 -7.34 -8.40 -26.72
N SER A 418 -6.53 -7.74 -25.90
CA SER A 418 -6.81 -6.41 -25.36
C SER A 418 -6.24 -5.26 -26.23
N ASN A 419 -5.48 -5.59 -27.27
CA ASN A 419 -4.81 -4.61 -28.13
C ASN A 419 -5.76 -3.61 -28.79
N PHE A 420 -6.98 -4.04 -29.18
CA PHE A 420 -7.97 -3.13 -29.78
C PHE A 420 -8.38 -2.02 -28.82
N VAL A 421 -8.70 -2.37 -27.58
CA VAL A 421 -9.09 -1.39 -26.54
C VAL A 421 -7.94 -0.43 -26.27
N TYR A 422 -6.75 -0.97 -26.04
CA TYR A 422 -5.55 -0.18 -25.79
C TYR A 422 -5.27 0.82 -26.92
N GLN A 423 -5.20 0.35 -28.16
CA GLN A 423 -4.78 1.19 -29.29
C GLN A 423 -5.85 2.19 -29.75
N ASN A 424 -7.14 1.84 -29.64
CA ASN A 424 -8.22 2.64 -30.23
C ASN A 424 -9.02 3.42 -29.19
N ILE A 425 -8.90 3.10 -27.90
CA ILE A 425 -9.64 3.78 -26.83
C ILE A 425 -8.66 4.40 -25.82
N ASP A 426 -7.89 3.59 -25.10
CA ASP A 426 -7.10 4.06 -23.96
C ASP A 426 -5.95 4.97 -24.36
N LEU A 427 -5.18 4.58 -25.36
CA LEU A 427 -4.01 5.36 -25.81
C LEU A 427 -4.39 6.71 -26.43
N PRO A 428 -5.39 6.81 -27.32
CA PRO A 428 -5.85 8.12 -27.85
C PRO A 428 -6.39 9.05 -26.76
N LEU A 429 -6.99 8.51 -25.69
CA LEU A 429 -7.49 9.31 -24.58
C LEU A 429 -6.37 10.08 -23.85
N VAL A 430 -5.12 9.64 -23.89
CA VAL A 430 -3.98 10.36 -23.32
C VAL A 430 -3.94 11.80 -23.82
N GLN A 431 -4.03 12.01 -25.14
CA GLN A 431 -3.99 13.34 -25.74
C GLN A 431 -5.26 14.14 -25.44
N VAL A 432 -6.43 13.48 -25.49
CA VAL A 432 -7.72 14.13 -25.20
C VAL A 432 -7.74 14.65 -23.77
N LEU A 433 -7.40 13.78 -22.79
CA LEU A 433 -7.38 14.14 -21.38
C LEU A 433 -6.30 15.18 -21.07
N SER A 434 -5.13 15.09 -21.71
CA SER A 434 -4.09 16.11 -21.60
C SER A 434 -4.61 17.50 -22.01
N ASN A 435 -5.38 17.59 -23.09
CA ASN A 435 -5.98 18.85 -23.57
C ASN A 435 -7.10 19.34 -22.64
N VAL A 436 -7.98 18.44 -22.20
CA VAL A 436 -9.08 18.76 -21.28
C VAL A 436 -8.53 19.32 -19.96
N GLU A 437 -7.55 18.62 -19.37
CA GLU A 437 -6.91 19.05 -18.13
C GLU A 437 -6.15 20.37 -18.28
N LYS A 438 -5.52 20.62 -19.45
CA LYS A 438 -4.85 21.88 -19.75
C LYS A 438 -5.84 23.05 -19.83
N ASN A 439 -7.01 22.85 -20.45
CA ASN A 439 -8.04 23.87 -20.56
C ASN A 439 -8.69 24.19 -19.22
N GLY A 440 -8.78 23.18 -18.35
CA GLY A 440 -9.40 23.31 -17.02
C GLY A 440 -10.92 23.49 -17.11
N ILE A 441 -11.50 23.90 -15.99
CA ILE A 441 -12.93 24.15 -15.82
C ILE A 441 -13.11 25.57 -15.28
N GLU A 442 -14.02 26.33 -15.87
CA GLU A 442 -14.39 27.64 -15.35
C GLU A 442 -15.23 27.49 -14.09
N VAL A 443 -14.82 28.18 -13.02
CA VAL A 443 -15.49 28.18 -11.73
C VAL A 443 -16.07 29.56 -11.45
N ASN A 444 -17.36 29.62 -11.17
CA ASN A 444 -18.01 30.85 -10.73
C ASN A 444 -17.71 31.12 -9.26
N LYS A 445 -16.64 31.90 -9.01
CA LYS A 445 -16.21 32.23 -7.65
C LYS A 445 -17.29 32.93 -6.83
N LYS A 446 -18.08 33.82 -7.44
CA LYS A 446 -19.15 34.55 -6.74
C LYS A 446 -20.22 33.57 -6.23
N PHE A 447 -20.64 32.64 -7.08
CA PHE A 447 -21.60 31.62 -6.68
C PHE A 447 -21.06 30.73 -5.56
N LEU A 448 -19.82 30.28 -5.65
CA LEU A 448 -19.20 29.47 -4.60
C LEU A 448 -19.05 30.23 -3.28
N THR A 449 -18.77 31.53 -3.31
CA THR A 449 -18.70 32.35 -2.08
C THR A 449 -20.09 32.41 -1.43
N ILE A 450 -21.16 32.70 -2.20
CA ILE A 450 -22.53 32.75 -1.67
C ILE A 450 -22.91 31.41 -1.07
N LEU A 451 -22.66 30.31 -1.80
CA LEU A 451 -22.94 28.95 -1.32
C LEU A 451 -22.14 28.61 -0.04
N GLY A 452 -20.89 29.05 0.02
CA GLY A 452 -20.05 28.90 1.20
C GLY A 452 -20.61 29.65 2.42
N ASP A 453 -21.03 30.87 2.24
CA ASP A 453 -21.64 31.69 3.28
C ASP A 453 -22.98 31.10 3.78
N GLU A 454 -23.79 30.57 2.86
CA GLU A 454 -25.04 29.86 3.19
C GLU A 454 -24.77 28.61 4.03
N PHE A 455 -23.81 27.78 3.62
CA PHE A 455 -23.43 26.58 4.39
C PHE A 455 -22.82 26.89 5.75
N GLU A 456 -22.01 27.95 5.84
CA GLU A 456 -21.45 28.38 7.12
C GLU A 456 -22.56 28.85 8.07
N HIS A 457 -23.53 29.61 7.55
CA HIS A 457 -24.69 30.06 8.34
C HIS A 457 -25.54 28.89 8.82
N GLU A 458 -25.88 27.96 7.93
CA GLU A 458 -26.64 26.75 8.27
C GLU A 458 -25.90 25.86 9.27
N SER A 459 -24.60 25.65 9.08
CA SER A 459 -23.76 24.90 10.00
C SER A 459 -23.76 25.50 11.42
N LYS A 460 -23.59 26.84 11.53
CA LYS A 460 -23.65 27.52 12.82
C LYS A 460 -25.04 27.41 13.50
N ASN A 461 -26.11 27.47 12.72
CA ASN A 461 -27.45 27.29 13.25
C ASN A 461 -27.67 25.85 13.75
N LEU A 462 -27.20 24.84 13.01
CA LEU A 462 -27.27 23.43 13.42
C LEU A 462 -26.42 23.17 14.67
N GLU A 463 -25.23 23.72 14.73
CA GLU A 463 -24.36 23.62 15.91
C GLU A 463 -25.01 24.21 17.15
N LYS A 464 -25.61 25.41 17.03
CA LYS A 464 -26.37 26.04 18.12
C LYS A 464 -27.53 25.16 18.58
N ASN A 465 -28.32 24.61 17.63
CA ASN A 465 -29.44 23.73 17.96
C ASN A 465 -28.96 22.45 18.68
N ILE A 466 -27.82 21.88 18.27
CA ILE A 466 -27.23 20.72 18.93
C ILE A 466 -26.85 21.06 20.38
N TYR A 467 -26.21 22.21 20.64
CA TYR A 467 -25.83 22.62 21.97
C TYR A 467 -27.06 22.94 22.85
N GLU A 468 -28.11 23.53 22.29
CA GLU A 468 -29.37 23.75 23.01
C GLU A 468 -30.04 22.43 23.41
N LEU A 469 -30.01 21.42 22.52
CA LEU A 469 -30.61 20.10 22.81
C LEU A 469 -29.75 19.28 23.78
N SER A 470 -28.44 19.31 23.64
CA SER A 470 -27.50 18.59 24.53
C SER A 470 -27.34 19.27 25.89
N LYS A 471 -27.66 20.58 25.98
CA LYS A 471 -27.42 21.45 27.14
C LYS A 471 -25.98 21.62 27.53
N GLU A 472 -25.06 21.31 26.62
CA GLU A 472 -23.62 21.48 26.81
C GLU A 472 -22.93 21.74 25.46
N GLU A 473 -21.81 22.46 25.49
CA GLU A 473 -20.94 22.68 24.33
C GLU A 473 -19.86 21.62 24.28
N PHE A 474 -19.67 20.98 23.14
CA PHE A 474 -18.66 19.97 22.90
C PHE A 474 -18.19 20.02 21.44
N ASN A 475 -17.07 19.40 21.13
CA ASN A 475 -16.58 19.33 19.76
C ASN A 475 -17.39 18.30 18.96
N ILE A 476 -18.37 18.78 18.17
CA ILE A 476 -19.26 17.96 17.32
C ILE A 476 -18.44 17.13 16.30
N GLY A 477 -17.27 17.61 15.86
CA GLY A 477 -16.36 16.87 14.98
C GLY A 477 -15.54 15.77 15.67
N SER A 478 -15.72 15.59 16.99
CA SER A 478 -15.01 14.56 17.76
C SER A 478 -15.91 13.36 18.07
N PRO A 479 -15.70 12.19 17.44
CA PRO A 479 -16.48 10.99 17.74
C PRO A 479 -16.45 10.54 19.21
N LYS A 480 -15.50 11.07 19.99
CA LYS A 480 -15.37 10.77 21.42
C LYS A 480 -16.24 11.67 22.31
N GLN A 481 -16.61 12.85 21.80
CA GLN A 481 -17.41 13.81 22.55
C GLN A 481 -18.90 13.75 22.15
N LEU A 482 -19.16 13.28 20.94
CA LEU A 482 -20.49 12.98 20.44
C LEU A 482 -21.04 11.68 21.06
#